data_103ad730b4de03314cd9a6c3de81ebb2
#
_entry.id   103ad730b4de03314cd9a6c3de81ebb2
#
_cell.length_a   1.000
_cell.length_b   1.000
_cell.length_c   1.000
_cell.angle_alpha   90.00
_cell.angle_beta   90.00
_cell.angle_gamma   90.00
#
_symmetry.space_group_name_H-M   'P 1'
#
loop_
_entity.id
_entity.type
_entity.pdbx_description
1 polymer ?
#
loop_
_entity_poly.entity_id
_entity_poly.type
_entity_poly.pdbx_seq_one_letter_code
_entity_poly.pdbx_strand_id
1 'polypeptide(L)'
;MKETGKFGFWSIVLLGINGIVGTGIFLLPNKAYSIIGSASLGVLLFDAVIAGCIALCFAEAASLFTRNGGPYLYAKHALGDFWAFEVGVLKWIVTVIAWAAMAVGFATALGAAVPALSGDFAKDVISFILIVGLTIVNIFGVNVSKFVNNLITISKLVPLALFIAIGIFFINGANFTPVFPQDTYVDGSFAQAAVLLFFAYTGFEVIAIAAEDMKNPKKNLPRAIIMCMLLVSVLYMAILAVSIGVLGSDLANTKAPVQDAFNVIVGPIGMYVVLV
;
A
#
# COMPACT_ATOMS: atom_id res chain seq x y z
N MET A 1 -32.41 4.55 -12.00
CA MET A 1 -31.34 5.50 -11.52
C MET A 1 -30.31 5.62 -12.60
N LYS A 2 -29.97 6.87 -13.01
CA LYS A 2 -29.04 7.15 -14.11
C LYS A 2 -27.65 6.56 -13.77
N GLU A 3 -27.06 5.81 -14.71
CA GLU A 3 -25.68 5.24 -14.61
C GLU A 3 -24.55 6.30 -14.57
N THR A 4 -24.93 7.58 -14.61
CA THR A 4 -24.04 8.74 -14.66
C THR A 4 -23.48 9.06 -13.28
N GLY A 5 -22.61 8.24 -12.75
CA GLY A 5 -21.97 8.45 -11.43
C GLY A 5 -21.24 7.21 -10.93
N LYS A 6 -21.53 6.04 -11.52
CA LYS A 6 -20.92 4.78 -11.10
C LYS A 6 -19.47 4.66 -11.56
N PHE A 7 -18.63 4.02 -10.75
CA PHE A 7 -17.25 3.72 -11.07
C PHE A 7 -17.13 2.79 -12.27
N GLY A 8 -16.41 3.19 -13.30
CA GLY A 8 -15.99 2.32 -14.39
C GLY A 8 -14.84 1.40 -13.97
N PHE A 9 -14.49 0.41 -14.81
CA PHE A 9 -13.46 -0.59 -14.52
C PHE A 9 -12.14 0.04 -14.04
N TRP A 10 -11.58 0.99 -14.77
CA TRP A 10 -10.32 1.64 -14.40
C TRP A 10 -10.40 2.48 -13.12
N SER A 11 -11.57 3.10 -12.85
CA SER A 11 -11.76 3.80 -11.58
C SER A 11 -11.82 2.83 -10.40
N ILE A 12 -12.34 1.61 -10.61
CA ILE A 12 -12.32 0.54 -9.60
C ILE A 12 -10.89 0.05 -9.37
N VAL A 13 -10.11 -0.13 -10.43
CA VAL A 13 -8.68 -0.49 -10.35
C VAL A 13 -7.90 0.58 -9.59
N LEU A 14 -8.10 1.86 -9.92
CA LEU A 14 -7.43 2.96 -9.20
C LEU A 14 -7.85 3.03 -7.73
N LEU A 15 -9.12 2.78 -7.42
CA LEU A 15 -9.59 2.68 -6.04
C LEU A 15 -8.88 1.55 -5.29
N GLY A 16 -8.71 0.39 -5.94
CA GLY A 16 -7.99 -0.74 -5.36
C GLY A 16 -6.52 -0.46 -5.15
N ILE A 17 -5.85 0.09 -6.14
CA ILE A 17 -4.44 0.50 -6.01
C ILE A 17 -4.30 1.52 -4.87
N ASN A 18 -5.22 2.49 -4.77
CA ASN A 18 -5.20 3.46 -3.67
C ASN A 18 -5.35 2.81 -2.29
N GLY A 19 -6.19 1.77 -2.20
CA GLY A 19 -6.38 1.02 -0.96
C GLY A 19 -5.17 0.18 -0.54
N ILE A 20 -4.43 -0.37 -1.52
CA ILE A 20 -3.27 -1.23 -1.26
C ILE A 20 -1.99 -0.39 -1.08
N VAL A 21 -1.73 0.56 -2.00
CA VAL A 21 -0.52 1.40 -1.96
C VAL A 21 -0.64 2.45 -0.86
N GLY A 22 -0.20 2.12 0.32
CA GLY A 22 -0.10 2.97 1.51
C GLY A 22 1.35 3.18 1.94
N THR A 23 1.56 3.54 3.20
CA THR A 23 2.89 3.76 3.78
C THR A 23 3.78 2.51 3.81
N GLY A 24 3.20 1.30 3.67
CA GLY A 24 3.93 0.05 3.72
C GLY A 24 5.10 0.03 2.74
N ILE A 25 4.86 0.25 1.45
CA ILE A 25 5.93 0.19 0.44
C ILE A 25 6.95 1.32 0.56
N PHE A 26 6.60 2.44 1.17
CA PHE A 26 7.52 3.56 1.38
C PHE A 26 8.46 3.36 2.57
N LEU A 27 7.99 2.64 3.61
CA LEU A 27 8.68 2.56 4.90
C LEU A 27 9.17 1.16 5.27
N LEU A 28 8.63 0.08 4.67
CA LEU A 28 9.00 -1.28 5.02
C LEU A 28 10.25 -1.82 4.33
N PRO A 29 10.71 -1.32 3.17
CA PRO A 29 11.91 -1.81 2.50
C PRO A 29 13.14 -1.87 3.40
N ASN A 30 13.36 -0.83 4.23
CA ASN A 30 14.48 -0.79 5.17
C ASN A 30 14.39 -1.87 6.24
N LYS A 31 13.21 -2.06 6.84
CA LYS A 31 13.00 -3.06 7.89
C LYS A 31 13.12 -4.49 7.35
N ALA A 32 12.56 -4.74 6.17
CA ALA A 32 12.68 -6.04 5.53
C ALA A 32 14.14 -6.34 5.18
N TYR A 33 14.85 -5.36 4.63
CA TYR A 33 16.27 -5.50 4.32
C TYR A 33 17.13 -5.71 5.59
N SER A 34 16.84 -5.01 6.69
CA SER A 34 17.58 -5.20 7.96
C SER A 34 17.37 -6.60 8.57
N ILE A 35 16.23 -7.27 8.30
CA ILE A 35 15.93 -8.61 8.80
C ILE A 35 16.59 -9.70 7.94
N ILE A 36 16.55 -9.57 6.60
CA ILE A 36 16.89 -10.68 5.70
C ILE A 36 17.73 -10.24 4.48
N GLY A 37 18.14 -8.98 4.41
CA GLY A 37 18.94 -8.47 3.31
C GLY A 37 18.23 -8.48 1.97
N SER A 38 18.98 -8.72 0.89
CA SER A 38 18.45 -8.76 -0.47
C SER A 38 17.48 -9.93 -0.71
N ALA A 39 17.49 -10.96 0.15
CA ALA A 39 16.49 -12.02 0.16
C ALA A 39 15.07 -11.51 0.41
N SER A 40 14.90 -10.28 0.92
CA SER A 40 13.60 -9.60 1.06
C SER A 40 12.81 -9.53 -0.26
N LEU A 41 13.47 -9.50 -1.42
CA LEU A 41 12.81 -9.64 -2.72
C LEU A 41 12.10 -10.98 -2.88
N GLY A 42 12.74 -12.06 -2.47
CA GLY A 42 12.14 -13.40 -2.49
C GLY A 42 10.95 -13.52 -1.53
N VAL A 43 11.06 -12.90 -0.35
CA VAL A 43 9.96 -12.82 0.62
C VAL A 43 8.79 -12.03 0.04
N LEU A 44 9.03 -10.89 -0.57
CA LEU A 44 8.00 -10.07 -1.17
C LEU A 44 7.27 -10.80 -2.32
N LEU A 45 8.01 -11.58 -3.13
CA LEU A 45 7.42 -12.43 -4.16
C LEU A 45 6.56 -13.56 -3.54
N PHE A 46 7.03 -14.18 -2.48
CA PHE A 46 6.25 -15.17 -1.73
C PHE A 46 4.94 -14.58 -1.20
N ASP A 47 5.00 -13.39 -0.60
CA ASP A 47 3.83 -12.67 -0.11
C ASP A 47 2.88 -12.27 -1.25
N ALA A 48 3.41 -11.89 -2.42
CA ALA A 48 2.60 -11.62 -3.61
C ALA A 48 1.77 -12.84 -4.04
N VAL A 49 2.36 -14.04 -3.97
CA VAL A 49 1.65 -15.29 -4.29
C VAL A 49 0.57 -15.57 -3.26
N ILE A 50 0.86 -15.49 -1.96
CA ILE A 50 -0.13 -15.73 -0.90
C ILE A 50 -1.26 -14.70 -0.98
N ALA A 51 -0.93 -13.42 -1.06
CA ALA A 51 -1.92 -12.35 -1.18
C ALA A 51 -2.74 -12.49 -2.46
N GLY A 52 -2.13 -12.94 -3.56
CA GLY A 52 -2.78 -13.26 -4.81
C GLY A 52 -3.80 -14.40 -4.66
N CYS A 53 -3.45 -15.48 -3.98
CA CYS A 53 -4.38 -16.59 -3.70
C CYS A 53 -5.58 -16.11 -2.87
N ILE A 54 -5.36 -15.30 -1.83
CA ILE A 54 -6.44 -14.72 -1.04
C ILE A 54 -7.30 -13.79 -1.90
N ALA A 55 -6.68 -12.96 -2.73
CA ALA A 55 -7.39 -12.05 -3.63
C ALA A 55 -8.26 -12.79 -4.66
N LEU A 56 -7.83 -13.96 -5.14
CA LEU A 56 -8.64 -14.82 -6.02
C LEU A 56 -9.89 -15.32 -5.30
N CYS A 57 -9.79 -15.75 -4.04
CA CYS A 57 -10.95 -16.13 -3.22
C CYS A 57 -11.91 -14.95 -3.03
N PHE A 58 -11.36 -13.75 -2.79
CA PHE A 58 -12.16 -12.52 -2.71
C PHE A 58 -12.82 -12.15 -4.04
N ALA A 59 -12.12 -12.35 -5.15
CA ALA A 59 -12.65 -12.10 -6.49
C ALA A 59 -13.82 -13.04 -6.81
N GLU A 60 -13.71 -14.31 -6.44
CA GLU A 60 -14.81 -15.29 -6.59
C GLU A 60 -16.01 -14.86 -5.71
N ALA A 61 -15.81 -14.63 -4.44
CA ALA A 61 -16.86 -14.17 -3.54
C ALA A 61 -17.51 -12.87 -4.04
N ALA A 62 -16.72 -11.90 -4.50
CA ALA A 62 -17.21 -10.63 -5.04
C ALA A 62 -18.09 -10.80 -6.30
N SER A 63 -17.91 -11.87 -7.07
CA SER A 63 -18.74 -12.17 -8.24
C SER A 63 -20.20 -12.50 -7.89
N LEU A 64 -20.42 -12.98 -6.66
CA LEU A 64 -21.74 -13.42 -6.18
C LEU A 64 -22.58 -12.24 -5.66
N PHE A 65 -21.97 -11.15 -5.23
CA PHE A 65 -22.64 -10.05 -4.55
C PHE A 65 -22.59 -8.75 -5.36
N THR A 66 -23.67 -7.97 -5.26
CA THR A 66 -23.78 -6.63 -5.87
C THR A 66 -24.04 -5.54 -4.83
N ARG A 67 -24.14 -5.93 -3.55
CA ARG A 67 -24.40 -5.04 -2.43
C ARG A 67 -23.10 -4.60 -1.77
N ASN A 68 -23.14 -3.43 -1.14
CA ASN A 68 -22.07 -2.93 -0.31
C ASN A 68 -21.88 -3.81 0.93
N GLY A 69 -20.63 -3.90 1.43
CA GLY A 69 -20.31 -4.64 2.64
C GLY A 69 -19.12 -5.61 2.52
N GLY A 70 -18.77 -6.04 1.30
CA GLY A 70 -17.58 -6.88 1.05
C GLY A 70 -17.42 -8.05 2.03
N PRO A 71 -16.31 -8.12 2.78
CA PRO A 71 -16.00 -9.24 3.69
C PRO A 71 -17.11 -9.57 4.70
N TYR A 72 -17.79 -8.53 5.23
CA TYR A 72 -18.93 -8.71 6.12
C TYR A 72 -20.05 -9.53 5.45
N LEU A 73 -20.40 -9.18 4.21
CA LEU A 73 -21.46 -9.85 3.45
C LEU A 73 -21.09 -11.29 3.12
N TYR A 74 -19.83 -11.53 2.79
CA TYR A 74 -19.32 -12.86 2.48
C TYR A 74 -19.40 -13.78 3.70
N ALA A 75 -18.94 -13.28 4.86
CA ALA A 75 -19.03 -14.00 6.12
C ALA A 75 -20.49 -14.26 6.53
N LYS A 76 -21.39 -13.26 6.35
CA LYS A 76 -22.80 -13.41 6.66
C LYS A 76 -23.46 -14.53 5.86
N HIS A 77 -23.15 -14.59 4.58
CA HIS A 77 -23.74 -15.59 3.69
C HIS A 77 -23.20 -17.00 3.96
N ALA A 78 -21.91 -17.12 4.24
CA ALA A 78 -21.25 -18.41 4.40
C ALA A 78 -21.35 -18.98 5.83
N LEU A 79 -21.27 -18.12 6.86
CA LEU A 79 -21.07 -18.52 8.26
C LEU A 79 -22.15 -17.98 9.22
N GLY A 80 -23.04 -17.11 8.75
CA GLY A 80 -24.12 -16.53 9.55
C GLY A 80 -23.77 -15.22 10.28
N ASP A 81 -24.75 -14.72 11.06
CA ASP A 81 -24.70 -13.35 11.59
C ASP A 81 -23.60 -13.13 12.64
N PHE A 82 -23.29 -14.14 13.46
CA PHE A 82 -22.24 -14.03 14.47
C PHE A 82 -20.87 -13.77 13.83
N TRP A 83 -20.48 -14.59 12.88
CA TRP A 83 -19.19 -14.44 12.19
C TRP A 83 -19.13 -13.18 11.33
N ALA A 84 -20.28 -12.78 10.75
CA ALA A 84 -20.35 -11.51 10.04
C ALA A 84 -20.06 -10.31 10.95
N PHE A 85 -20.63 -10.32 12.16
CA PHE A 85 -20.39 -9.28 13.17
C PHE A 85 -18.91 -9.23 13.55
N GLU A 86 -18.29 -10.37 13.86
CA GLU A 86 -16.87 -10.46 14.19
C GLU A 86 -15.97 -9.91 13.07
N VAL A 87 -16.21 -10.33 11.81
CA VAL A 87 -15.49 -9.83 10.64
C VAL A 87 -15.65 -8.31 10.48
N GLY A 88 -16.86 -7.79 10.71
CA GLY A 88 -17.14 -6.35 10.64
C GLY A 88 -16.37 -5.55 11.68
N VAL A 89 -16.40 -6.00 12.95
CA VAL A 89 -15.68 -5.36 14.06
C VAL A 89 -14.16 -5.43 13.85
N LEU A 90 -13.63 -6.60 13.52
CA LEU A 90 -12.20 -6.75 13.24
C LEU A 90 -11.76 -5.87 12.08
N LYS A 91 -12.53 -5.81 11.00
CA LYS A 91 -12.24 -4.94 9.86
C LYS A 91 -12.23 -3.47 10.25
N TRP A 92 -13.17 -3.04 11.07
CA TRP A 92 -13.22 -1.67 11.58
C TRP A 92 -11.97 -1.34 12.41
N ILE A 93 -11.60 -2.18 13.37
CA ILE A 93 -10.42 -1.99 14.21
C ILE A 93 -9.14 -1.92 13.36
N VAL A 94 -8.94 -2.90 12.46
CA VAL A 94 -7.76 -2.94 11.58
C VAL A 94 -7.68 -1.69 10.69
N THR A 95 -8.82 -1.21 10.19
CA THR A 95 -8.87 0.00 9.36
C THR A 95 -8.48 1.25 10.16
N VAL A 96 -8.96 1.39 11.40
CA VAL A 96 -8.56 2.52 12.27
C VAL A 96 -7.05 2.51 12.54
N ILE A 97 -6.48 1.33 12.86
CA ILE A 97 -5.04 1.18 13.08
C ILE A 97 -4.26 1.52 11.81
N ALA A 98 -4.69 1.01 10.65
CA ALA A 98 -4.03 1.26 9.38
C ALA A 98 -4.03 2.75 9.00
N TRP A 99 -5.13 3.45 9.21
CA TRP A 99 -5.23 4.90 8.93
C TRP A 99 -4.37 5.72 9.88
N ALA A 100 -4.33 5.36 11.16
CA ALA A 100 -3.42 5.99 12.12
C ALA A 100 -1.94 5.78 11.70
N ALA A 101 -1.57 4.56 11.31
CA ALA A 101 -0.23 4.25 10.82
C ALA A 101 0.12 5.04 9.55
N MET A 102 -0.83 5.22 8.62
CA MET A 102 -0.62 6.03 7.42
C MET A 102 -0.41 7.52 7.76
N ALA A 103 -1.20 8.08 8.68
CA ALA A 103 -1.04 9.48 9.10
C ALA A 103 0.33 9.73 9.75
N VAL A 104 0.74 8.84 10.66
CA VAL A 104 2.07 8.91 11.30
C VAL A 104 3.18 8.68 10.29
N GLY A 105 3.01 7.76 9.34
CA GLY A 105 3.95 7.50 8.27
C GLY A 105 4.19 8.73 7.39
N PHE A 106 3.12 9.41 6.99
CA PHE A 106 3.22 10.67 6.25
C PHE A 106 3.95 11.76 7.06
N ALA A 107 3.58 11.94 8.33
CA ALA A 107 4.24 12.90 9.21
C ALA A 107 5.74 12.59 9.38
N THR A 108 6.11 11.31 9.43
CA THR A 108 7.51 10.87 9.51
C THR A 108 8.27 11.19 8.22
N ALA A 109 7.68 10.91 7.06
CA ALA A 109 8.26 11.21 5.76
C ALA A 109 8.44 12.73 5.55
N LEU A 110 7.44 13.53 5.99
CA LEU A 110 7.52 14.99 5.96
C LEU A 110 8.62 15.52 6.88
N GLY A 111 8.76 14.95 8.08
CA GLY A 111 9.84 15.29 9.00
C GLY A 111 11.24 14.94 8.48
N ALA A 112 11.35 13.90 7.65
CA ALA A 112 12.61 13.57 6.96
C ALA A 112 12.97 14.61 5.89
N ALA A 113 11.96 15.11 5.16
CA ALA A 113 12.16 16.14 4.13
C ALA A 113 12.34 17.56 4.72
N VAL A 114 11.68 17.85 5.84
CA VAL A 114 11.69 19.16 6.50
C VAL A 114 12.10 18.98 7.98
N PRO A 115 13.40 19.11 8.32
CA PRO A 115 13.90 18.83 9.66
C PRO A 115 13.21 19.60 10.80
N ALA A 116 12.68 20.80 10.51
CA ALA A 116 11.91 21.59 11.47
C ALA A 116 10.62 20.90 11.95
N LEU A 117 10.11 19.92 11.18
CA LEU A 117 8.89 19.16 11.46
C LEU A 117 9.17 17.73 11.98
N SER A 118 10.42 17.42 12.32
CA SER A 118 10.84 16.09 12.76
C SER A 118 10.50 15.78 14.22
N GLY A 119 10.10 16.79 15.01
CA GLY A 119 9.72 16.62 16.43
C GLY A 119 8.42 15.84 16.60
N ASP A 120 8.30 15.11 17.70
CA ASP A 120 7.13 14.26 17.97
C ASP A 120 5.83 15.07 18.03
N PHE A 121 5.84 16.24 18.69
CA PHE A 121 4.69 17.15 18.71
C PHE A 121 4.25 17.60 17.31
N ALA A 122 5.21 17.91 16.41
CA ALA A 122 4.90 18.31 15.06
C ALA A 122 4.26 17.14 14.27
N LYS A 123 4.74 15.91 14.46
CA LYS A 123 4.17 14.71 13.83
C LYS A 123 2.73 14.46 14.31
N ASP A 124 2.46 14.62 15.60
CA ASP A 124 1.12 14.44 16.15
C ASP A 124 0.14 15.49 15.58
N VAL A 125 0.56 16.76 15.51
CA VAL A 125 -0.25 17.84 14.91
C VAL A 125 -0.52 17.58 13.43
N ILE A 126 0.49 17.18 12.66
CA ILE A 126 0.34 16.86 11.23
C ILE A 126 -0.63 15.69 11.04
N SER A 127 -0.46 14.61 11.83
CA SER A 127 -1.34 13.45 11.77
C SER A 127 -2.78 13.81 12.11
N PHE A 128 -3.00 14.65 13.12
CA PHE A 128 -4.32 15.15 13.51
C PHE A 128 -4.96 15.98 12.40
N ILE A 129 -4.22 16.93 11.82
CA ILE A 129 -4.72 17.77 10.72
C ILE A 129 -5.11 16.92 9.50
N LEU A 130 -4.33 15.90 9.17
CA LEU A 130 -4.65 14.98 8.07
C LEU A 130 -5.95 14.22 8.32
N ILE A 131 -6.10 13.62 9.49
CA ILE A 131 -7.29 12.83 9.84
C ILE A 131 -8.54 13.72 9.83
N VAL A 132 -8.48 14.89 10.48
CA VAL A 132 -9.59 15.83 10.52
C VAL A 132 -9.91 16.37 9.13
N GLY A 133 -8.89 16.75 8.35
CA GLY A 133 -9.08 17.26 6.99
C GLY A 133 -9.76 16.25 6.07
N LEU A 134 -9.31 14.99 6.08
CA LEU A 134 -9.93 13.92 5.29
C LEU A 134 -11.35 13.59 5.78
N THR A 135 -11.60 13.67 7.08
CA THR A 135 -12.94 13.51 7.65
C THR A 135 -13.88 14.59 7.13
N ILE A 136 -13.45 15.84 7.12
CA ILE A 136 -14.22 16.98 6.57
C ILE A 136 -14.51 16.76 5.07
N VAL A 137 -13.51 16.33 4.29
CA VAL A 137 -13.70 16.01 2.86
C VAL A 137 -14.77 14.94 2.66
N ASN A 138 -14.80 13.92 3.52
CA ASN A 138 -15.83 12.86 3.46
C ASN A 138 -17.25 13.40 3.73
N ILE A 139 -17.40 14.38 4.59
CA ILE A 139 -18.70 15.00 4.89
C ILE A 139 -19.28 15.71 3.66
N PHE A 140 -18.44 16.24 2.77
CA PHE A 140 -18.89 16.91 1.54
C PHE A 140 -19.42 15.94 0.46
N GLY A 141 -19.36 14.64 0.70
CA GLY A 141 -20.05 13.61 -0.09
C GLY A 141 -19.18 12.92 -1.16
N VAL A 142 -19.78 11.90 -1.79
CA VAL A 142 -19.11 10.89 -2.64
C VAL A 142 -18.39 11.51 -3.87
N ASN A 143 -18.93 12.55 -4.47
CA ASN A 143 -18.32 13.14 -5.67
C ASN A 143 -17.00 13.85 -5.37
N VAL A 144 -16.95 14.59 -4.24
CA VAL A 144 -15.73 15.26 -3.79
C VAL A 144 -14.70 14.22 -3.36
N SER A 145 -15.13 13.23 -2.60
CA SER A 145 -14.29 12.11 -2.16
C SER A 145 -13.68 11.35 -3.33
N LYS A 146 -14.44 11.09 -4.41
CA LYS A 146 -13.95 10.44 -5.64
C LYS A 146 -12.88 11.26 -6.34
N PHE A 147 -13.07 12.57 -6.47
CA PHE A 147 -12.09 13.46 -7.10
C PHE A 147 -10.79 13.49 -6.29
N VAL A 148 -10.90 13.68 -4.97
CA VAL A 148 -9.75 13.69 -4.05
C VAL A 148 -9.02 12.34 -4.06
N ASN A 149 -9.76 11.22 -4.02
CA ASN A 149 -9.17 9.88 -4.10
C ASN A 149 -8.37 9.68 -5.41
N ASN A 150 -8.93 10.06 -6.56
CA ASN A 150 -8.23 9.92 -7.83
C ASN A 150 -6.99 10.83 -7.90
N LEU A 151 -7.09 12.07 -7.40
CA LEU A 151 -5.96 13.00 -7.34
C LEU A 151 -4.83 12.41 -6.48
N ILE A 152 -5.13 11.99 -5.26
CA ILE A 152 -4.17 11.38 -4.34
C ILE A 152 -3.56 10.11 -4.96
N THR A 153 -4.37 9.27 -5.62
CA THR A 153 -3.86 8.05 -6.26
C THR A 153 -2.86 8.37 -7.36
N ILE A 154 -3.17 9.31 -8.23
CA ILE A 154 -2.27 9.73 -9.32
C ILE A 154 -1.01 10.38 -8.73
N SER A 155 -1.18 11.25 -7.73
CA SER A 155 -0.06 11.96 -7.08
C SER A 155 0.95 11.01 -6.46
N LYS A 156 0.52 9.86 -5.91
CA LYS A 156 1.46 8.87 -5.36
C LYS A 156 2.01 7.89 -6.39
N LEU A 157 1.24 7.56 -7.46
CA LEU A 157 1.70 6.62 -8.47
C LEU A 157 2.71 7.24 -9.44
N VAL A 158 2.54 8.50 -9.82
CA VAL A 158 3.46 9.19 -10.73
C VAL A 158 4.89 9.26 -10.16
N PRO A 159 5.11 9.71 -8.92
CA PRO A 159 6.45 9.69 -8.32
C PRO A 159 7.06 8.28 -8.22
N LEU A 160 6.26 7.28 -7.86
CA LEU A 160 6.75 5.90 -7.79
C LEU A 160 7.12 5.35 -9.17
N ALA A 161 6.34 5.66 -10.20
CA ALA A 161 6.66 5.28 -11.57
C ALA A 161 7.95 5.98 -12.06
N LEU A 162 8.12 7.27 -11.75
CA LEU A 162 9.34 8.01 -12.06
C LEU A 162 10.55 7.44 -11.30
N PHE A 163 10.39 7.13 -10.02
CA PHE A 163 11.42 6.49 -9.21
C PHE A 163 11.90 5.17 -9.85
N ILE A 164 10.98 4.32 -10.29
CA ILE A 164 11.32 3.06 -10.95
C ILE A 164 11.96 3.33 -12.32
N ALA A 165 11.34 4.16 -13.16
CA ALA A 165 11.78 4.40 -14.54
C ALA A 165 13.20 4.98 -14.61
N ILE A 166 13.55 5.86 -13.68
CA ILE A 166 14.88 6.45 -13.58
C ILE A 166 15.80 5.53 -12.80
N GLY A 167 15.35 5.02 -11.65
CA GLY A 167 16.17 4.26 -10.73
C GLY A 167 16.72 2.95 -11.29
N ILE A 168 16.04 2.32 -12.25
CA ILE A 168 16.50 1.09 -12.88
C ILE A 168 17.88 1.26 -13.54
N PHE A 169 18.21 2.46 -14.00
CA PHE A 169 19.51 2.77 -14.62
C PHE A 169 20.63 3.00 -13.60
N PHE A 170 20.28 3.15 -12.33
CA PHE A 170 21.23 3.37 -11.23
C PHE A 170 21.42 2.14 -10.34
N ILE A 171 20.84 1.01 -10.72
CA ILE A 171 21.00 -0.25 -10.00
C ILE A 171 22.44 -0.72 -10.10
N ASN A 172 23.07 -0.89 -8.92
CA ASN A 172 24.35 -1.57 -8.81
C ASN A 172 24.13 -3.05 -8.42
N GLY A 173 24.47 -3.98 -9.32
CA GLY A 173 24.30 -5.40 -9.07
C GLY A 173 25.07 -5.94 -7.85
N ALA A 174 26.18 -5.30 -7.47
CA ALA A 174 26.95 -5.68 -6.28
C ALA A 174 26.14 -5.49 -4.97
N ASN A 175 25.16 -4.58 -4.96
CA ASN A 175 24.31 -4.31 -3.79
C ASN A 175 23.34 -5.45 -3.43
N PHE A 176 23.19 -6.45 -4.32
CA PHE A 176 22.38 -7.64 -4.05
C PHE A 176 23.18 -8.77 -3.38
N THR A 177 24.47 -8.59 -3.18
CA THR A 177 25.37 -9.56 -2.54
C THR A 177 26.03 -8.95 -1.30
N PRO A 178 26.10 -9.69 -0.20
CA PRO A 178 25.55 -11.04 0.03
C PRO A 178 24.03 -11.03 0.10
N VAL A 179 23.39 -12.14 -0.34
CA VAL A 179 21.91 -12.26 -0.34
C VAL A 179 21.37 -12.20 1.08
N PHE A 180 22.06 -12.85 2.00
CA PHE A 180 21.82 -12.79 3.43
C PHE A 180 22.97 -12.01 4.07
N PRO A 181 22.72 -10.92 4.79
CA PRO A 181 23.77 -10.23 5.53
C PRO A 181 24.39 -11.19 6.55
N GLN A 182 25.71 -11.17 6.62
CA GLN A 182 26.43 -11.94 7.65
C GLN A 182 25.97 -11.45 9.02
N ASP A 183 25.69 -12.37 9.93
CA ASP A 183 25.28 -12.17 11.34
C ASP A 183 23.85 -11.66 11.60
N THR A 184 23.02 -11.40 10.58
CA THR A 184 21.62 -10.95 10.78
C THR A 184 20.59 -12.04 10.51
N TYR A 185 20.92 -13.09 9.77
CA TYR A 185 20.00 -14.20 9.53
C TYR A 185 19.96 -15.12 10.73
N VAL A 186 18.81 -15.18 11.38
CA VAL A 186 18.49 -16.13 12.45
C VAL A 186 17.27 -16.96 12.07
N ASP A 187 17.09 -18.09 12.72
CA ASP A 187 15.90 -18.91 12.51
C ASP A 187 14.63 -18.08 12.75
N GLY A 188 13.73 -18.08 11.77
CA GLY A 188 12.52 -17.29 11.80
C GLY A 188 12.59 -15.93 11.09
N SER A 189 13.77 -15.46 10.65
CA SER A 189 13.90 -14.20 9.92
C SER A 189 13.01 -14.14 8.67
N PHE A 190 12.85 -15.24 7.94
CA PHE A 190 11.95 -15.31 6.79
C PHE A 190 10.49 -15.03 7.20
N ALA A 191 10.01 -15.72 8.23
CA ALA A 191 8.63 -15.54 8.70
C ALA A 191 8.39 -14.10 9.23
N GLN A 192 9.36 -13.56 9.95
CA GLN A 192 9.30 -12.18 10.44
C GLN A 192 9.22 -11.17 9.28
N ALA A 193 10.06 -11.34 8.27
CA ALA A 193 10.05 -10.48 7.08
C ALA A 193 8.75 -10.65 6.28
N ALA A 194 8.23 -11.89 6.15
CA ALA A 194 6.98 -12.17 5.45
C ALA A 194 5.79 -11.51 6.16
N VAL A 195 5.63 -11.66 7.47
CA VAL A 195 4.56 -10.97 8.21
C VAL A 195 4.64 -9.45 8.05
N LEU A 196 5.85 -8.90 8.06
CA LEU A 196 6.08 -7.47 7.89
C LEU A 196 5.70 -6.99 6.49
N LEU A 197 6.17 -7.68 5.44
CA LEU A 197 5.93 -7.29 4.04
C LEU A 197 4.51 -7.61 3.58
N PHE A 198 3.88 -8.65 4.14
CA PHE A 198 2.49 -8.98 3.84
C PHE A 198 1.54 -7.81 4.13
N PHE A 199 1.84 -7.00 5.16
CA PHE A 199 1.08 -5.79 5.46
C PHE A 199 0.96 -4.85 4.24
N ALA A 200 2.01 -4.75 3.41
CA ALA A 200 1.99 -3.90 2.23
C ALA A 200 0.96 -4.36 1.17
N TYR A 201 0.57 -5.64 1.16
CA TYR A 201 -0.42 -6.18 0.24
C TYR A 201 -1.86 -6.09 0.75
N THR A 202 -2.09 -5.69 2.00
CA THR A 202 -3.45 -5.52 2.54
C THR A 202 -4.15 -4.32 1.91
N GLY A 203 -5.49 -4.33 1.89
CA GLY A 203 -6.30 -3.22 1.37
C GLY A 203 -7.07 -3.53 0.07
N PHE A 204 -6.76 -4.61 -0.66
CA PHE A 204 -7.51 -4.98 -1.87
C PHE A 204 -8.99 -5.28 -1.60
N GLU A 205 -9.32 -5.70 -0.40
CA GLU A 205 -10.68 -5.99 0.04
C GLU A 205 -11.56 -4.73 0.15
N VAL A 206 -10.96 -3.54 0.22
CA VAL A 206 -11.68 -2.25 0.24
C VAL A 206 -12.48 -2.04 -1.04
N ILE A 207 -12.00 -2.56 -2.17
CA ILE A 207 -12.72 -2.49 -3.44
C ILE A 207 -14.13 -3.10 -3.30
N ALA A 208 -14.24 -4.21 -2.61
CA ALA A 208 -15.49 -4.95 -2.47
C ALA A 208 -16.55 -4.24 -1.59
N ILE A 209 -16.13 -3.26 -0.79
CA ILE A 209 -17.03 -2.56 0.13
C ILE A 209 -18.03 -1.67 -0.63
N ALA A 210 -17.62 -1.08 -1.76
CA ALA A 210 -18.41 -0.11 -2.53
C ALA A 210 -19.02 -0.72 -3.81
N ALA A 211 -19.43 -1.98 -3.79
CA ALA A 211 -19.90 -2.72 -4.97
C ALA A 211 -21.14 -2.08 -5.65
N GLU A 212 -22.05 -1.45 -4.89
CA GLU A 212 -23.26 -0.80 -5.41
C GLU A 212 -22.96 0.42 -6.29
N ASP A 213 -21.83 1.09 -6.01
CA ASP A 213 -21.40 2.28 -6.74
C ASP A 213 -20.62 1.95 -8.01
N MET A 214 -20.53 0.66 -8.40
CA MET A 214 -19.75 0.19 -9.54
C MET A 214 -20.65 -0.19 -10.72
N LYS A 215 -20.13 0.02 -11.93
CA LYS A 215 -20.76 -0.50 -13.17
C LYS A 215 -20.47 -1.98 -13.27
N ASN A 216 -21.53 -2.79 -13.50
CA ASN A 216 -21.43 -4.25 -13.65
C ASN A 216 -20.53 -4.91 -12.59
N PRO A 217 -20.83 -4.76 -11.28
CA PRO A 217 -19.93 -5.18 -10.21
C PRO A 217 -19.58 -6.66 -10.29
N LYS A 218 -20.50 -7.55 -10.61
CA LYS A 218 -20.24 -9.00 -10.76
C LYS A 218 -19.11 -9.33 -11.74
N LYS A 219 -18.90 -8.51 -12.76
CA LYS A 219 -17.86 -8.72 -13.78
C LYS A 219 -16.62 -7.88 -13.52
N ASN A 220 -16.81 -6.62 -13.17
CA ASN A 220 -15.71 -5.66 -13.07
C ASN A 220 -14.95 -5.79 -11.75
N LEU A 221 -15.64 -6.09 -10.65
CA LEU A 221 -15.02 -6.18 -9.34
C LEU A 221 -13.98 -7.34 -9.24
N PRO A 222 -14.32 -8.60 -9.63
CA PRO A 222 -13.33 -9.68 -9.62
C PRO A 222 -12.09 -9.37 -10.48
N ARG A 223 -12.34 -8.84 -11.68
CA ARG A 223 -11.25 -8.48 -12.60
C ARG A 223 -10.37 -7.35 -12.07
N ALA A 224 -10.99 -6.37 -11.41
CA ALA A 224 -10.26 -5.26 -10.81
C ALA A 224 -9.40 -5.72 -9.64
N ILE A 225 -9.88 -6.63 -8.79
CA ILE A 225 -9.10 -7.21 -7.69
C ILE A 225 -7.84 -7.88 -8.23
N ILE A 226 -7.99 -8.76 -9.23
CA ILE A 226 -6.86 -9.47 -9.84
C ILE A 226 -5.88 -8.47 -10.49
N MET A 227 -6.40 -7.52 -11.27
CA MET A 227 -5.58 -6.51 -11.95
C MET A 227 -4.80 -5.65 -10.95
N CYS A 228 -5.45 -5.22 -9.86
CA CYS A 228 -4.79 -4.46 -8.80
C CYS A 228 -3.65 -5.25 -8.17
N MET A 229 -3.88 -6.52 -7.81
CA MET A 229 -2.86 -7.36 -7.19
C MET A 229 -1.66 -7.56 -8.10
N LEU A 230 -1.88 -7.80 -9.41
CA LEU A 230 -0.79 -7.94 -10.37
C LEU A 230 0.01 -6.64 -10.51
N LEU A 231 -0.68 -5.51 -10.71
CA LEU A 231 -0.01 -4.21 -10.89
C LEU A 231 0.77 -3.81 -9.64
N VAL A 232 0.18 -3.99 -8.46
CA VAL A 232 0.84 -3.64 -7.19
C VAL A 232 2.01 -4.57 -6.92
N SER A 233 1.91 -5.87 -7.20
CA SER A 233 3.03 -6.80 -7.01
C SER A 233 4.22 -6.43 -7.89
N VAL A 234 3.99 -6.11 -9.16
CA VAL A 234 5.07 -5.65 -10.08
C VAL A 234 5.67 -4.33 -9.58
N LEU A 235 4.82 -3.37 -9.18
CA LEU A 235 5.25 -2.08 -8.65
C LEU A 235 6.13 -2.25 -7.41
N TYR A 236 5.71 -3.07 -6.45
CA TYR A 236 6.42 -3.30 -5.20
C TYR A 236 7.76 -4.01 -5.39
N MET A 237 7.78 -5.03 -6.24
CA MET A 237 9.02 -5.71 -6.62
C MET A 237 10.03 -4.74 -7.25
N ALA A 238 9.56 -3.87 -8.16
CA ALA A 238 10.42 -2.88 -8.80
C ALA A 238 10.93 -1.83 -7.79
N ILE A 239 10.07 -1.32 -6.90
CA ILE A 239 10.47 -0.35 -5.85
C ILE A 239 11.53 -0.95 -4.94
N LEU A 240 11.32 -2.16 -4.43
CA LEU A 240 12.25 -2.82 -3.53
C LEU A 240 13.58 -3.11 -4.24
N ALA A 241 13.53 -3.60 -5.49
CA ALA A 241 14.72 -3.87 -6.29
C ALA A 241 15.55 -2.61 -6.55
N VAL A 242 14.90 -1.49 -6.92
CA VAL A 242 15.59 -0.20 -7.11
C VAL A 242 16.17 0.30 -5.80
N SER A 243 15.42 0.21 -4.69
CA SER A 243 15.89 0.66 -3.38
C SER A 243 17.13 -0.12 -2.92
N ILE A 244 17.13 -1.44 -3.07
CA ILE A 244 18.31 -2.28 -2.78
C ILE A 244 19.45 -1.96 -3.74
N GLY A 245 19.18 -1.90 -5.04
CA GLY A 245 20.20 -1.67 -6.05
C GLY A 245 20.89 -0.31 -5.92
N VAL A 246 20.20 0.71 -5.44
CA VAL A 246 20.73 2.07 -5.27
C VAL A 246 21.44 2.26 -3.92
N LEU A 247 20.79 1.83 -2.81
CA LEU A 247 21.28 2.09 -1.45
C LEU A 247 22.17 0.97 -0.90
N GLY A 248 22.02 -0.27 -1.37
CA GLY A 248 22.76 -1.40 -0.81
C GLY A 248 22.56 -1.54 0.70
N SER A 249 23.67 -1.65 1.45
CA SER A 249 23.67 -1.78 2.92
C SER A 249 23.07 -0.58 3.65
N ASP A 250 23.13 0.62 3.05
CA ASP A 250 22.60 1.83 3.66
C ASP A 250 21.07 1.82 3.77
N LEU A 251 20.42 0.95 2.99
CA LEU A 251 18.98 0.74 3.06
C LEU A 251 18.50 0.34 4.45
N ALA A 252 19.28 -0.42 5.21
CA ALA A 252 18.93 -0.83 6.58
C ALA A 252 18.82 0.36 7.55
N ASN A 253 19.56 1.43 7.30
CA ASN A 253 19.72 2.55 8.24
C ASN A 253 18.82 3.76 7.92
N THR A 254 18.17 3.77 6.75
CA THR A 254 17.30 4.88 6.34
C THR A 254 15.93 4.82 7.02
N LYS A 255 15.34 6.00 7.27
CA LYS A 255 13.96 6.12 7.76
C LYS A 255 12.93 6.30 6.66
N ALA A 256 13.37 6.67 5.47
CA ALA A 256 12.53 6.95 4.30
C ALA A 256 13.17 6.37 3.03
N PRO A 257 13.19 5.03 2.90
CA PRO A 257 13.99 4.31 1.91
C PRO A 257 13.79 4.76 0.45
N VAL A 258 12.55 4.99 0.03
CA VAL A 258 12.25 5.41 -1.34
C VAL A 258 12.71 6.85 -1.59
N GLN A 259 12.52 7.74 -0.62
CA GLN A 259 12.96 9.13 -0.70
C GLN A 259 14.49 9.23 -0.73
N ASP A 260 15.17 8.50 0.15
CA ASP A 260 16.64 8.52 0.23
C ASP A 260 17.26 7.90 -1.02
N ALA A 261 16.70 6.79 -1.54
CA ALA A 261 17.15 6.23 -2.81
C ALA A 261 16.95 7.21 -3.96
N PHE A 262 15.83 7.92 -4.03
CA PHE A 262 15.58 8.89 -5.09
C PHE A 262 16.44 10.16 -4.93
N ASN A 263 16.76 10.54 -3.71
CA ASN A 263 17.75 11.60 -3.45
C ASN A 263 19.15 11.25 -3.98
N VAL A 264 19.57 9.99 -3.85
CA VAL A 264 20.84 9.52 -4.42
C VAL A 264 20.83 9.59 -5.95
N ILE A 265 19.68 9.30 -6.59
CA ILE A 265 19.54 9.24 -8.06
C ILE A 265 19.50 10.64 -8.68
N VAL A 266 18.65 11.54 -8.19
CA VAL A 266 18.36 12.84 -8.82
C VAL A 266 18.64 14.04 -7.92
N GLY A 267 19.25 13.82 -6.75
CA GLY A 267 19.54 14.88 -5.78
C GLY A 267 18.33 15.28 -4.95
N PRO A 268 18.41 16.39 -4.18
CA PRO A 268 17.41 16.81 -3.19
C PRO A 268 15.98 16.93 -3.74
N ILE A 269 15.82 17.19 -5.05
CA ILE A 269 14.52 17.28 -5.69
C ILE A 269 13.77 15.94 -5.62
N GLY A 270 14.51 14.81 -5.74
CA GLY A 270 13.93 13.47 -5.66
C GLY A 270 13.22 13.20 -4.33
N MET A 271 13.79 13.67 -3.22
CA MET A 271 13.20 13.55 -1.90
C MET A 271 11.79 14.19 -1.82
N TYR A 272 11.65 15.39 -2.40
CA TYR A 272 10.37 16.12 -2.39
C TYR A 272 9.35 15.53 -3.36
N VAL A 273 9.79 14.98 -4.49
CA VAL A 273 8.89 14.38 -5.48
C VAL A 273 8.17 13.16 -4.93
N VAL A 274 8.82 12.37 -4.07
CA VAL A 274 8.24 11.14 -3.47
C VAL A 274 7.48 11.43 -2.17
N LEU A 275 7.50 12.66 -1.67
CA LEU A 275 6.83 13.04 -0.42
C LEU A 275 5.30 13.08 -0.51
N VAL A 276 4.70 12.86 -1.63
CA VAL A 276 3.26 13.03 -1.90
C VAL A 276 2.36 12.00 -1.22
#